data_a95e9b7a1ca2e7078e5ac92241522536
#
_entry.id   a95e9b7a1ca2e7078e5ac92241522536
#
_cell.length_a   1.000
_cell.length_b   1.000
_cell.length_c   1.000
_cell.angle_alpha   90.00
_cell.angle_beta   90.00
_cell.angle_gamma   90.00
#
_symmetry.space_group_name_H-M   'P 1'
#
loop_
_entity.id
_entity.type
_entity.pdbx_description
1 polymer ?
#
loop_
_entity_poly.entity_id
_entity_poly.type
_entity_poly.pdbx_seq_one_letter_code
_entity_poly.pdbx_strand_id
1 'polypeptide(L)'
;MLKTPRLYLRNLRQSDVAQIHAWRNDPDCSRYQRWEASDAESVAAYVERFARSCFLSTQEEQHYAVCDHKGIVGEVSYFYTEEDRCVTLGITIAPAHQRKGYAREILAAVIDAVQEKYPALDLVALIEPENLPSIALFESLGFERECYAEKIHSFVYTIYAKA
;
A
#
# COMPACT_ATOMS: atom_id res chain seq x y z
N MET A 1 11.12 10.00 6.67
CA MET A 1 10.76 9.10 5.57
C MET A 1 10.13 9.92 4.43
N LEU A 2 8.86 9.91 4.15
CA LEU A 2 8.22 10.65 3.05
C LEU A 2 7.16 11.60 3.58
N LYS A 3 7.09 12.83 3.04
CA LYS A 3 6.08 13.83 3.44
C LYS A 3 5.42 14.43 2.22
N THR A 4 4.12 14.72 2.37
CA THR A 4 3.28 15.43 1.41
C THR A 4 2.60 16.61 2.11
N PRO A 5 1.81 17.47 1.42
CA PRO A 5 1.17 18.60 2.09
C PRO A 5 0.30 18.23 3.31
N ARG A 6 -0.39 17.06 3.28
CA ARG A 6 -1.29 16.66 4.35
C ARG A 6 -0.87 15.39 5.08
N LEU A 7 0.07 14.61 4.52
CA LEU A 7 0.38 13.26 4.96
C LEU A 7 1.88 13.04 5.14
N TYR A 8 2.21 12.01 5.89
CA TYR A 8 3.58 11.49 5.94
C TYR A 8 3.57 9.97 6.14
N LEU A 9 4.64 9.32 5.69
CA LEU A 9 4.90 7.90 5.96
C LEU A 9 5.87 7.76 7.12
N ARG A 10 5.65 6.74 7.92
CA ARG A 10 6.60 6.24 8.92
C ARG A 10 6.49 4.73 9.06
N ASN A 11 7.45 4.12 9.71
CA ASN A 11 7.31 2.73 10.10
C ASN A 11 6.14 2.55 11.08
N LEU A 12 5.61 1.33 11.12
CA LEU A 12 4.57 0.97 12.09
C LEU A 12 5.12 1.08 13.52
N ARG A 13 4.25 1.35 14.46
CA ARG A 13 4.56 1.49 15.88
C ARG A 13 3.61 0.68 16.73
N GLN A 14 4.03 0.30 17.93
CA GLN A 14 3.17 -0.40 18.88
C GLN A 14 1.85 0.36 19.13
N SER A 15 1.86 1.68 19.13
CA SER A 15 0.67 2.51 19.27
C SER A 15 -0.35 2.36 18.12
N ASP A 16 0.03 1.75 17.00
CA ASP A 16 -0.85 1.53 15.85
C ASP A 16 -1.66 0.23 15.97
N VAL A 17 -1.30 -0.66 16.87
CA VAL A 17 -1.90 -2.01 16.97
C VAL A 17 -3.42 -1.96 17.09
N ALA A 18 -3.94 -1.13 17.98
CA ALA A 18 -5.38 -1.04 18.22
C ALA A 18 -6.13 -0.60 16.96
N GLN A 19 -5.60 0.36 16.23
CA GLN A 19 -6.22 0.90 15.03
C GLN A 19 -6.15 -0.10 13.88
N ILE A 20 -5.00 -0.74 13.66
CA ILE A 20 -4.83 -1.76 12.61
C ILE A 20 -5.71 -2.98 12.91
N HIS A 21 -5.80 -3.39 14.17
CA HIS A 21 -6.70 -4.46 14.60
C HIS A 21 -8.15 -4.13 14.26
N ALA A 22 -8.60 -2.91 14.53
CA ALA A 22 -9.95 -2.46 14.19
C ALA A 22 -10.19 -2.53 12.67
N TRP A 23 -9.23 -2.09 11.85
CA TRP A 23 -9.35 -2.13 10.38
C TRP A 23 -9.45 -3.56 9.84
N ARG A 24 -8.64 -4.47 10.36
CA ARG A 24 -8.63 -5.87 9.91
C ARG A 24 -9.92 -6.62 10.23
N ASN A 25 -10.62 -6.18 11.26
CA ASN A 25 -11.89 -6.78 11.67
C ASN A 25 -13.11 -5.96 11.19
N ASP A 26 -12.89 -4.89 10.43
CA ASP A 26 -13.95 -4.12 9.78
C ASP A 26 -14.22 -4.69 8.38
N PRO A 27 -15.44 -5.21 8.09
CA PRO A 27 -15.75 -5.79 6.79
C PRO A 27 -15.57 -4.82 5.62
N ASP A 28 -15.86 -3.55 5.82
CA ASP A 28 -15.73 -2.54 4.75
C ASP A 28 -14.26 -2.24 4.45
N CYS A 29 -13.41 -2.26 5.46
CA CYS A 29 -11.98 -2.03 5.30
C CYS A 29 -11.27 -3.25 4.71
N SER A 30 -11.63 -4.45 5.13
CA SER A 30 -10.95 -5.70 4.75
C SER A 30 -11.45 -6.32 3.45
N ARG A 31 -12.54 -5.85 2.88
CA ARG A 31 -13.27 -6.45 1.75
C ARG A 31 -12.39 -6.87 0.57
N TYR A 32 -11.45 -6.04 0.17
CA TYR A 32 -10.56 -6.30 -0.97
C TYR A 32 -9.11 -6.46 -0.56
N GLN A 33 -8.85 -6.60 0.74
CA GLN A 33 -7.50 -6.78 1.25
C GLN A 33 -7.16 -8.26 1.37
N ARG A 34 -5.88 -8.57 1.28
CA ARG A 34 -5.38 -9.95 1.32
C ARG A 34 -4.95 -10.37 2.73
N TRP A 35 -5.51 -9.74 3.74
CA TRP A 35 -5.28 -10.16 5.11
C TRP A 35 -6.45 -10.97 5.64
N GLU A 36 -6.18 -11.81 6.61
CA GLU A 36 -7.20 -12.50 7.38
C GLU A 36 -7.58 -11.68 8.61
N ALA A 37 -8.80 -11.86 9.11
CA ALA A 37 -9.18 -11.33 10.40
C ALA A 37 -8.22 -11.85 11.45
N SER A 38 -7.65 -10.96 12.26
CA SER A 38 -6.57 -11.27 13.18
C SER A 38 -6.92 -10.82 14.58
N ASP A 39 -6.45 -11.58 15.58
CA ASP A 39 -6.51 -11.13 16.97
C ASP A 39 -5.47 -10.04 17.24
N ALA A 40 -5.56 -9.39 18.41
CA ALA A 40 -4.67 -8.31 18.77
C ALA A 40 -3.20 -8.76 18.88
N GLU A 41 -2.97 -9.99 19.29
CA GLU A 41 -1.62 -10.56 19.42
C GLU A 41 -0.95 -10.72 18.05
N SER A 42 -1.70 -11.25 17.05
CA SER A 42 -1.21 -11.38 15.68
C SER A 42 -0.91 -10.02 15.05
N VAL A 43 -1.75 -9.03 15.31
CA VAL A 43 -1.53 -7.67 14.82
C VAL A 43 -0.30 -7.04 15.49
N ALA A 44 -0.09 -7.26 16.79
CA ALA A 44 1.10 -6.79 17.50
C ALA A 44 2.38 -7.39 16.90
N ALA A 45 2.38 -8.69 16.59
CA ALA A 45 3.51 -9.36 15.94
C ALA A 45 3.78 -8.79 14.53
N TYR A 46 2.74 -8.53 13.76
CA TYR A 46 2.82 -7.87 12.45
C TYR A 46 3.46 -6.48 12.55
N VAL A 47 3.00 -5.67 13.48
CA VAL A 47 3.53 -4.32 13.70
C VAL A 47 5.00 -4.38 14.09
N GLU A 48 5.39 -5.30 14.97
CA GLU A 48 6.78 -5.48 15.39
C GLU A 48 7.68 -5.88 14.22
N ARG A 49 7.19 -6.77 13.34
CA ARG A 49 7.91 -7.21 12.13
C ARG A 49 8.28 -6.03 11.21
N PHE A 50 7.37 -5.08 11.04
CA PHE A 50 7.55 -3.95 10.12
C PHE A 50 7.92 -2.63 10.80
N ALA A 51 8.25 -2.64 12.09
CA ALA A 51 8.57 -1.44 12.85
C ALA A 51 9.94 -0.82 12.51
N ARG A 52 10.80 -1.55 11.81
CA ARG A 52 12.20 -1.15 11.53
C ARG A 52 12.57 -1.32 10.06
N SER A 53 11.62 -1.14 9.17
CA SER A 53 11.87 -1.25 7.74
C SER A 53 12.77 -0.14 7.23
N CYS A 54 13.70 -0.49 6.35
CA CYS A 54 14.50 0.48 5.63
C CYS A 54 13.73 0.97 4.40
N PHE A 55 13.49 2.26 4.31
CA PHE A 55 12.62 2.85 3.29
C PHE A 55 13.04 2.48 1.86
N LEU A 56 12.10 1.88 1.13
CA LEU A 56 12.27 1.40 -0.24
C LEU A 56 13.42 0.38 -0.42
N SER A 57 13.66 -0.46 0.59
CA SER A 57 14.61 -1.57 0.47
C SER A 57 14.08 -2.63 -0.52
N THR A 58 14.97 -3.22 -1.29
CA THR A 58 14.65 -4.38 -2.15
C THR A 58 14.93 -5.71 -1.46
N GLN A 59 15.30 -5.68 -0.19
CA GLN A 59 15.68 -6.87 0.57
C GLN A 59 14.53 -7.48 1.36
N GLU A 60 13.48 -6.73 1.60
CA GLU A 60 12.37 -7.14 2.45
C GLU A 60 11.05 -6.49 2.02
N GLU A 61 9.96 -7.17 2.33
CA GLU A 61 8.62 -6.60 2.25
C GLU A 61 8.48 -5.48 3.28
N GLN A 62 7.76 -4.42 2.94
CA GLN A 62 7.58 -3.26 3.81
C GLN A 62 6.12 -2.86 3.89
N HIS A 63 5.72 -2.44 5.10
CA HIS A 63 4.41 -1.86 5.37
C HIS A 63 4.62 -0.58 6.16
N TYR A 64 4.09 0.52 5.65
CA TYR A 64 4.26 1.85 6.26
C TYR A 64 2.94 2.39 6.76
N ALA A 65 2.98 3.06 7.89
CA ALA A 65 1.85 3.86 8.35
C ALA A 65 1.73 5.13 7.51
N VAL A 66 0.53 5.38 7.00
CA VAL A 66 0.14 6.67 6.43
C VAL A 66 -0.49 7.49 7.53
N CYS A 67 0.05 8.68 7.79
CA CYS A 67 -0.40 9.52 8.89
C CYS A 67 -0.77 10.92 8.40
N ASP A 68 -1.82 11.49 9.00
CA ASP A 68 -2.10 12.92 8.93
C ASP A 68 -1.69 13.58 10.27
N HIS A 69 -2.07 14.84 10.48
CA HIS A 69 -1.73 15.59 11.70
C HIS A 69 -2.36 15.03 12.98
N LYS A 70 -3.36 14.14 12.85
CA LYS A 70 -4.05 13.53 14.00
C LYS A 70 -3.57 12.12 14.33
N GLY A 71 -2.90 11.45 13.41
CA GLY A 71 -2.41 10.10 13.61
C GLY A 71 -2.49 9.24 12.36
N ILE A 72 -2.46 7.92 12.56
CA ILE A 72 -2.51 6.95 11.47
C ILE A 72 -3.88 6.93 10.80
N VAL A 73 -3.88 7.01 9.47
CA VAL A 73 -5.09 6.99 8.64
C VAL A 73 -5.12 5.84 7.64
N GLY A 74 -4.02 5.12 7.49
CA GLY A 74 -3.92 3.99 6.58
C GLY A 74 -2.55 3.35 6.56
N GLU A 75 -2.35 2.48 5.58
CA GLU A 75 -1.09 1.78 5.35
C GLU A 75 -0.76 1.73 3.86
N VAL A 76 0.52 1.79 3.54
CA VAL A 76 1.06 1.48 2.20
C VAL A 76 1.87 0.20 2.32
N SER A 77 1.64 -0.75 1.43
CA SER A 77 2.49 -1.92 1.27
C SER A 77 3.41 -1.77 0.07
N TYR A 78 4.61 -2.29 0.21
CA TYR A 78 5.68 -2.22 -0.77
C TYR A 78 6.38 -3.56 -0.81
N PHE A 79 6.45 -4.16 -2.00
CA PHE A 79 7.05 -5.47 -2.17
C PHE A 79 7.85 -5.52 -3.47
N TYR A 80 9.15 -5.81 -3.38
CA TYR A 80 10.01 -5.99 -4.54
C TYR A 80 10.08 -7.47 -4.95
N THR A 81 9.94 -7.73 -6.24
CA THR A 81 10.10 -9.05 -6.84
C THR A 81 11.23 -9.02 -7.86
N GLU A 82 12.32 -9.74 -7.56
CA GLU A 82 13.52 -9.74 -8.39
C GLU A 82 13.29 -10.38 -9.75
N GLU A 83 12.58 -11.51 -9.79
CA GLU A 83 12.29 -12.26 -11.02
C GLU A 83 11.57 -11.39 -12.06
N ASP A 84 10.58 -10.62 -11.61
CA ASP A 84 9.78 -9.77 -12.48
C ASP A 84 10.35 -8.35 -12.59
N ARG A 85 11.35 -8.03 -11.82
CA ARG A 85 11.95 -6.69 -11.72
C ARG A 85 10.90 -5.60 -11.51
N CYS A 86 10.03 -5.84 -10.55
CA CYS A 86 8.94 -4.91 -10.25
C CYS A 86 8.78 -4.67 -8.76
N VAL A 87 8.15 -3.55 -8.46
CA VAL A 87 7.67 -3.20 -7.13
C VAL A 87 6.14 -3.26 -7.15
N THR A 88 5.57 -4.08 -6.28
CA THR A 88 4.12 -4.13 -6.09
C THR A 88 3.73 -3.20 -4.96
N LEU A 89 2.79 -2.31 -5.24
CA LEU A 89 2.27 -1.33 -4.29
C LEU A 89 0.83 -1.66 -3.93
N GLY A 90 0.51 -1.49 -2.65
CA GLY A 90 -0.86 -1.57 -2.15
C GLY A 90 -1.14 -0.43 -1.21
N ILE A 91 -2.42 -0.13 -1.02
CA ILE A 91 -2.86 0.93 -0.11
C ILE A 91 -4.17 0.55 0.57
N THR A 92 -4.25 0.91 1.83
CA THR A 92 -5.48 0.88 2.61
C THR A 92 -5.63 2.23 3.30
N ILE A 93 -6.77 2.89 3.10
CA ILE A 93 -7.15 4.07 3.88
C ILE A 93 -8.35 3.68 4.73
N ALA A 94 -8.29 4.00 6.02
CA ALA A 94 -9.38 3.72 6.94
C ALA A 94 -10.69 4.36 6.47
N PRO A 95 -11.84 3.68 6.64
CA PRO A 95 -13.13 4.19 6.13
C PRO A 95 -13.44 5.63 6.54
N ALA A 96 -13.12 6.02 7.78
CA ALA A 96 -13.34 7.39 8.28
C ALA A 96 -12.51 8.46 7.54
N HIS A 97 -11.46 8.06 6.83
CA HIS A 97 -10.53 8.97 6.15
C HIS A 97 -10.57 8.85 4.63
N GLN A 98 -11.49 8.05 4.08
CA GLN A 98 -11.70 7.92 2.64
C GLN A 98 -12.37 9.15 2.04
N ARG A 99 -12.30 9.27 0.71
CA ARG A 99 -12.88 10.37 -0.08
C ARG A 99 -12.30 11.77 0.23
N LYS A 100 -11.08 11.80 0.76
CA LYS A 100 -10.32 13.04 1.02
C LYS A 100 -9.16 13.22 0.06
N GLY A 101 -8.95 12.27 -0.86
CA GLY A 101 -7.81 12.26 -1.78
C GLY A 101 -6.50 11.79 -1.14
N TYR A 102 -6.53 11.19 0.04
CA TYR A 102 -5.34 10.75 0.77
C TYR A 102 -4.58 9.64 0.04
N ALA A 103 -5.29 8.63 -0.47
CA ALA A 103 -4.66 7.53 -1.18
C ALA A 103 -3.90 8.03 -2.41
N ARG A 104 -4.50 8.89 -3.20
CA ARG A 104 -3.87 9.47 -4.39
C ARG A 104 -2.66 10.31 -4.05
N GLU A 105 -2.77 11.14 -3.02
CA GLU A 105 -1.68 12.01 -2.57
C GLU A 105 -0.46 11.22 -2.13
N ILE A 106 -0.64 10.23 -1.27
CA ILE A 106 0.49 9.46 -0.75
C ILE A 106 1.08 8.51 -1.79
N LEU A 107 0.24 7.85 -2.60
CA LEU A 107 0.73 6.96 -3.65
C LEU A 107 1.50 7.71 -4.74
N ALA A 108 1.05 8.90 -5.13
CA ALA A 108 1.79 9.72 -6.08
C ALA A 108 3.21 10.00 -5.59
N ALA A 109 3.36 10.34 -4.32
CA ALA A 109 4.66 10.59 -3.71
C ALA A 109 5.52 9.33 -3.60
N VAL A 110 4.91 8.18 -3.28
CA VAL A 110 5.61 6.88 -3.23
C VAL A 110 6.08 6.48 -4.63
N ILE A 111 5.22 6.61 -5.64
CA ILE A 111 5.56 6.31 -7.04
C ILE A 111 6.77 7.15 -7.48
N ASP A 112 6.74 8.44 -7.24
CA ASP A 112 7.85 9.34 -7.58
C ASP A 112 9.14 8.91 -6.88
N ALA A 113 9.08 8.59 -5.60
CA ALA A 113 10.24 8.14 -4.82
C ALA A 113 10.82 6.82 -5.35
N VAL A 114 9.97 5.86 -5.72
CA VAL A 114 10.41 4.59 -6.30
C VAL A 114 11.04 4.81 -7.67
N GLN A 115 10.41 5.60 -8.53
CA GLN A 115 10.94 5.89 -9.87
C GLN A 115 12.26 6.65 -9.83
N GLU A 116 12.44 7.52 -8.87
CA GLU A 116 13.71 8.23 -8.67
C GLU A 116 14.82 7.29 -8.21
N LYS A 117 14.52 6.42 -7.25
CA LYS A 117 15.50 5.50 -6.68
C LYS A 117 15.78 4.31 -7.59
N TYR A 118 14.76 3.80 -8.27
CA TYR A 118 14.82 2.58 -9.09
C TYR A 118 14.17 2.78 -10.45
N PRO A 119 14.74 3.60 -11.33
CA PRO A 119 14.11 3.93 -12.61
C PRO A 119 13.97 2.74 -13.56
N ALA A 120 14.67 1.64 -13.30
CA ALA A 120 14.64 0.43 -14.12
C ALA A 120 13.60 -0.61 -13.65
N LEU A 121 12.82 -0.31 -12.62
CA LEU A 121 11.80 -1.22 -12.11
C LEU A 121 10.40 -0.82 -12.57
N ASP A 122 9.60 -1.81 -12.95
CA ASP A 122 8.18 -1.63 -13.18
C ASP A 122 7.45 -1.46 -11.85
N LEU A 123 6.36 -0.70 -11.85
CA LEU A 123 5.45 -0.59 -10.72
C LEU A 123 4.20 -1.39 -11.02
N VAL A 124 3.76 -2.20 -10.07
CA VAL A 124 2.61 -3.10 -10.22
C VAL A 124 1.61 -2.87 -9.10
N ALA A 125 0.33 -2.93 -9.43
CA ALA A 125 -0.76 -3.00 -8.47
C ALA A 125 -1.66 -4.17 -8.86
N LEU A 126 -2.07 -4.96 -7.87
CA LEU A 126 -2.97 -6.10 -8.03
C LEU A 126 -4.34 -5.71 -7.50
N ILE A 127 -5.35 -5.67 -8.37
CA ILE A 127 -6.67 -5.12 -8.03
C ILE A 127 -7.76 -6.09 -8.44
N GLU A 128 -8.61 -6.50 -7.51
CA GLU A 128 -9.77 -7.31 -7.84
C GLU A 128 -10.71 -6.57 -8.79
N PRO A 129 -11.31 -7.27 -9.79
CA PRO A 129 -12.18 -6.62 -10.78
C PRO A 129 -13.37 -5.85 -10.18
N GLU A 130 -13.83 -6.25 -9.01
CA GLU A 130 -14.97 -5.64 -8.31
C GLU A 130 -14.57 -4.37 -7.54
N ASN A 131 -13.28 -4.15 -7.31
CA ASN A 131 -12.77 -3.00 -6.55
C ASN A 131 -12.66 -1.76 -7.46
N LEU A 132 -13.80 -1.23 -7.85
CA LEU A 132 -13.87 -0.09 -8.77
C LEU A 132 -13.18 1.18 -8.26
N PRO A 133 -13.28 1.54 -6.97
CA PRO A 133 -12.55 2.71 -6.46
C PRO A 133 -11.03 2.59 -6.58
N SER A 134 -10.48 1.41 -6.33
CA SER A 134 -9.04 1.16 -6.46
C SER A 134 -8.59 1.20 -7.92
N ILE A 135 -9.39 0.62 -8.83
CA ILE A 135 -9.13 0.69 -10.27
C ILE A 135 -9.06 2.15 -10.73
N ALA A 136 -10.06 2.96 -10.37
CA ALA A 136 -10.08 4.38 -10.73
C ALA A 136 -8.87 5.13 -10.14
N LEU A 137 -8.50 4.83 -8.90
CA LEU A 137 -7.34 5.43 -8.23
C LEU A 137 -6.05 5.14 -9.00
N PHE A 138 -5.75 3.87 -9.25
CA PHE A 138 -4.49 3.48 -9.89
C PHE A 138 -4.44 3.91 -11.36
N GLU A 139 -5.55 3.85 -12.08
CA GLU A 139 -5.62 4.41 -13.44
C GLU A 139 -5.34 5.91 -13.44
N SER A 140 -5.86 6.66 -12.47
CA SER A 140 -5.58 8.11 -12.32
C SER A 140 -4.11 8.42 -12.04
N LEU A 141 -3.36 7.45 -11.52
CA LEU A 141 -1.92 7.55 -11.23
C LEU A 141 -1.03 7.10 -12.40
N GLY A 142 -1.63 6.69 -13.52
CA GLY A 142 -0.89 6.30 -14.71
C GLY A 142 -0.69 4.79 -14.88
N PHE A 143 -1.25 3.97 -14.01
CA PHE A 143 -1.22 2.52 -14.19
C PHE A 143 -2.16 2.10 -15.32
N GLU A 144 -1.71 1.15 -16.12
CA GLU A 144 -2.48 0.56 -17.21
C GLU A 144 -2.72 -0.92 -16.95
N ARG A 145 -3.94 -1.39 -17.28
CA ARG A 145 -4.27 -2.80 -17.14
C ARG A 145 -3.44 -3.63 -18.14
N GLU A 146 -2.66 -4.56 -17.61
CA GLU A 146 -1.83 -5.46 -18.40
C GLU A 146 -2.53 -6.79 -18.69
N CYS A 147 -3.07 -7.43 -17.64
CA CYS A 147 -3.72 -8.73 -17.76
C CYS A 147 -4.62 -9.01 -16.54
N TYR A 148 -5.32 -10.14 -16.62
CA TYR A 148 -6.04 -10.72 -15.50
C TYR A 148 -5.31 -11.96 -15.00
N ALA A 149 -4.97 -11.97 -13.72
CA ALA A 149 -4.32 -13.09 -13.05
C ALA A 149 -5.38 -13.94 -12.35
N GLU A 150 -5.79 -15.03 -12.98
CA GLU A 150 -6.88 -15.89 -12.52
C GLU A 150 -6.63 -16.48 -11.13
N LYS A 151 -5.41 -16.95 -10.87
CA LYS A 151 -5.03 -17.58 -9.58
C LYS A 151 -5.24 -16.70 -8.37
N ILE A 152 -5.16 -15.39 -8.54
CA ILE A 152 -5.31 -14.41 -7.46
C ILE A 152 -6.55 -13.52 -7.64
N HIS A 153 -7.38 -13.81 -8.62
CA HIS A 153 -8.59 -13.06 -8.95
C HIS A 153 -8.33 -11.54 -8.99
N SER A 154 -7.29 -11.15 -9.71
CA SER A 154 -6.91 -9.73 -9.79
C SER A 154 -6.45 -9.32 -11.17
N PHE A 155 -6.80 -8.10 -11.56
CA PHE A 155 -6.12 -7.45 -12.67
C PHE A 155 -4.70 -7.04 -12.23
N VAL A 156 -3.76 -7.17 -13.15
CA VAL A 156 -2.42 -6.64 -13.01
C VAL A 156 -2.38 -5.28 -13.69
N TYR A 157 -2.14 -4.24 -12.90
CA TYR A 157 -1.95 -2.88 -13.38
C TYR A 157 -0.48 -2.50 -13.30
N THR A 158 0.05 -1.86 -14.33
CA THR A 158 1.48 -1.61 -14.44
C THR A 158 1.80 -0.19 -14.89
N ILE A 159 2.82 0.40 -14.28
CA ILE A 159 3.59 1.51 -14.86
C ILE A 159 4.94 0.92 -15.24
N TYR A 160 5.25 0.90 -16.54
CA TYR A 160 6.51 0.34 -17.02
C TYR A 160 7.69 1.24 -16.70
N ALA A 161 8.84 0.61 -16.45
CA ALA A 161 10.07 1.31 -16.22
C ALA A 161 10.39 2.28 -17.38
N LYS A 162 10.97 3.40 -17.02
CA LYS A 162 11.51 4.35 -18.01
C LYS A 162 12.79 3.74 -18.60
N ALA A 163 12.79 3.55 -19.89
CA ALA A 163 13.95 3.02 -20.60
C ALA A 163 15.17 3.95 -20.52
#